data_789d8c68dfdc9010cd224facf02322b1
#
_entry.id   789d8c68dfdc9010cd224facf02322b1
#
_cell.length_a   1.000
_cell.length_b   1.000
_cell.length_c   1.000
_cell.angle_alpha   90.00
_cell.angle_beta   90.00
_cell.angle_gamma   90.00
#
_symmetry.space_group_name_H-M   'P 1'
#
loop_
_entity.id
_entity.type
_entity.pdbx_description
1 polymer ?
#
loop_
_entity_poly.entity_id
_entity_poly.type
_entity_poly.pdbx_seq_one_letter_code
_entity_poly.pdbx_strand_id
1 'polypeptide(L)'
;DLEADTVYTINYYQDFEVTGAYQDYSDWKLACYLIYADGAYAEAPFDLLARRFLERPEDILHVLALLDSSPYREKQGPPHPNIDVIVAGPGYTAAGRFYREDRADFEALLDALHPETEAEQAVLDKIRTAYESSVTEESPIETEFALIVPGEKRLLTLGVQEGTFPWGYELEGTVTYTGPGDTYGTVYEVDCGNLRLAYSVSPDDSTEYLFRLSTSTHYDQSGGTLCTPRGLYCGYSLAHLEEIYSHAVELAGFQSDTYDACYVYEPGGLAYCKHIAFYITDGVVTAIQVEDLMDGRLLG
;
A
#
# COMPACT_ATOMS: atom_id res chain seq x y z
N ASP A 1 -19.51 26.60 -16.57
CA ASP A 1 -18.38 27.46 -16.96
C ASP A 1 -17.15 26.96 -16.18
N LEU A 2 -16.27 26.29 -16.93
CA LEU A 2 -14.96 25.91 -16.40
C LEU A 2 -14.21 27.22 -16.11
N GLU A 3 -13.85 27.45 -14.86
CA GLU A 3 -13.01 28.59 -14.50
C GLU A 3 -11.68 28.44 -15.22
N ALA A 4 -11.49 29.19 -16.29
CA ALA A 4 -10.39 29.05 -17.23
C ALA A 4 -8.99 29.18 -16.61
N ASP A 5 -8.90 29.69 -15.38
CA ASP A 5 -7.66 29.98 -14.67
C ASP A 5 -7.53 29.24 -13.33
N THR A 6 -8.35 28.20 -13.06
CA THR A 6 -8.34 27.50 -11.76
C THR A 6 -6.94 26.98 -11.38
N VAL A 7 -6.19 26.46 -12.34
CA VAL A 7 -4.83 25.93 -12.11
C VAL A 7 -3.85 26.99 -11.58
N TYR A 8 -3.98 28.23 -12.04
CA TYR A 8 -3.08 29.33 -11.65
C TYR A 8 -3.38 29.93 -10.27
N THR A 9 -4.50 29.55 -9.66
CA THR A 9 -4.91 30.03 -8.33
C THR A 9 -4.53 29.07 -7.21
N ILE A 10 -3.95 27.91 -7.52
CA ILE A 10 -3.59 26.89 -6.56
C ILE A 10 -2.23 27.22 -5.93
N ASN A 11 -2.19 27.26 -4.60
CA ASN A 11 -0.96 27.36 -3.83
C ASN A 11 -0.68 26.01 -3.17
N TYR A 12 0.11 25.15 -3.83
CA TYR A 12 0.36 23.76 -3.42
C TYR A 12 0.83 23.64 -1.98
N TYR A 13 1.82 24.43 -1.59
CA TYR A 13 2.32 24.41 -0.20
C TYR A 13 1.23 24.80 0.80
N GLN A 14 0.56 25.92 0.57
CA GLN A 14 -0.47 26.42 1.48
C GLN A 14 -1.67 25.46 1.56
N ASP A 15 -2.11 24.96 0.42
CA ASP A 15 -3.33 24.17 0.30
C ASP A 15 -3.13 22.71 0.74
N PHE A 16 -1.92 22.20 0.73
CA PHE A 16 -1.57 20.86 1.17
C PHE A 16 -1.00 20.86 2.60
N GLU A 17 0.19 21.45 2.80
CA GLU A 17 0.95 21.37 4.04
C GLU A 17 0.34 22.16 5.18
N VAL A 18 -0.18 23.35 4.90
CA VAL A 18 -0.60 24.29 5.94
C VAL A 18 -2.07 24.13 6.31
N THR A 19 -2.95 23.99 5.31
CA THR A 19 -4.40 24.03 5.55
C THR A 19 -5.12 22.73 5.25
N GLY A 20 -4.55 21.83 4.44
CA GLY A 20 -5.25 20.65 3.93
C GLY A 20 -6.47 20.99 3.05
N ALA A 21 -6.54 22.20 2.52
CA ALA A 21 -7.72 22.73 1.81
C ALA A 21 -8.08 21.93 0.55
N TYR A 22 -7.14 21.16 -0.01
CA TYR A 22 -7.40 20.29 -1.16
C TYR A 22 -8.49 19.24 -0.88
N GLN A 23 -8.70 18.87 0.39
CA GLN A 23 -9.73 17.90 0.78
C GLN A 23 -11.16 18.43 0.51
N ASP A 24 -11.34 19.74 0.59
CA ASP A 24 -12.62 20.43 0.36
C ASP A 24 -12.79 20.94 -1.08
N TYR A 25 -11.84 20.68 -1.97
CA TYR A 25 -11.94 21.12 -3.35
C TYR A 25 -13.10 20.44 -4.08
N SER A 26 -13.75 21.17 -4.98
CA SER A 26 -14.61 20.54 -5.98
C SER A 26 -13.83 19.53 -6.81
N ASP A 27 -14.51 18.55 -7.40
CA ASP A 27 -13.88 17.52 -8.21
C ASP A 27 -13.05 18.09 -9.35
N TRP A 28 -13.59 19.13 -10.01
CA TRP A 28 -12.86 19.87 -11.04
C TRP A 28 -11.59 20.54 -10.50
N LYS A 29 -11.69 21.23 -9.38
CA LYS A 29 -10.53 21.90 -8.78
C LYS A 29 -9.48 20.89 -8.29
N LEU A 30 -9.91 19.74 -7.78
CA LEU A 30 -9.01 18.65 -7.37
C LEU A 30 -8.29 18.06 -8.60
N ALA A 31 -9.01 17.80 -9.69
CA ALA A 31 -8.41 17.34 -10.95
C ALA A 31 -7.41 18.36 -11.51
N CYS A 32 -7.75 19.66 -11.48
CA CYS A 32 -6.82 20.73 -11.88
C CYS A 32 -5.61 20.85 -10.95
N TYR A 33 -5.79 20.62 -9.65
CA TYR A 33 -4.69 20.59 -8.68
C TYR A 33 -3.63 19.56 -9.10
N LEU A 34 -4.06 18.37 -9.47
CA LEU A 34 -3.19 17.27 -9.85
C LEU A 34 -2.38 17.54 -11.13
N ILE A 35 -2.78 18.48 -11.98
CA ILE A 35 -2.05 18.78 -13.23
C ILE A 35 -0.58 19.13 -12.98
N TYR A 36 -0.29 19.87 -11.91
CA TYR A 36 1.05 20.34 -11.57
C TYR A 36 1.54 19.89 -10.20
N ALA A 37 0.73 19.09 -9.50
CA ALA A 37 1.18 18.46 -8.25
C ALA A 37 2.28 17.43 -8.55
N ASP A 38 3.29 17.36 -7.71
CA ASP A 38 4.41 16.44 -7.85
C ASP A 38 4.82 15.88 -6.48
N GLY A 39 5.38 14.66 -6.46
CA GLY A 39 5.81 13.98 -5.25
C GLY A 39 4.72 13.92 -4.19
N ALA A 40 5.07 14.25 -2.95
CA ALA A 40 4.16 14.20 -1.79
C ALA A 40 2.86 14.99 -1.98
N TYR A 41 2.91 16.09 -2.77
CA TYR A 41 1.72 16.90 -3.05
C TYR A 41 0.71 16.23 -3.99
N ALA A 42 1.11 15.17 -4.70
CA ALA A 42 0.23 14.45 -5.64
C ALA A 42 -0.44 13.23 -5.01
N GLU A 43 0.24 12.50 -4.13
CA GLU A 43 -0.19 11.17 -3.66
C GLU A 43 -1.56 11.19 -2.97
N ALA A 44 -1.71 11.94 -1.87
CA ALA A 44 -2.97 11.99 -1.14
C ALA A 44 -4.14 12.62 -1.93
N PRO A 45 -3.94 13.71 -2.73
CA PRO A 45 -4.96 14.21 -3.63
C PRO A 45 -5.36 13.22 -4.74
N PHE A 46 -4.44 12.41 -5.21
CA PHE A 46 -4.72 11.36 -6.20
C PHE A 46 -5.62 10.28 -5.62
N ASP A 47 -5.31 9.82 -4.40
CA ASP A 47 -6.16 8.87 -3.66
C ASP A 47 -7.54 9.43 -3.36
N LEU A 48 -7.62 10.72 -3.02
CA LEU A 48 -8.90 11.37 -2.80
C LEU A 48 -9.76 11.38 -4.07
N LEU A 49 -9.15 11.66 -5.23
CA LEU A 49 -9.87 11.62 -6.50
C LEU A 49 -10.37 10.20 -6.82
N ALA A 50 -9.53 9.19 -6.60
CA ALA A 50 -9.89 7.79 -6.81
C ALA A 50 -11.01 7.33 -5.86
N ARG A 51 -10.97 7.72 -4.58
CA ARG A 51 -12.07 7.45 -3.64
C ARG A 51 -13.37 8.13 -4.06
N ARG A 52 -13.32 9.38 -4.50
CA ARG A 52 -14.50 10.09 -5.03
C ARG A 52 -15.07 9.41 -6.27
N PHE A 53 -14.21 8.79 -7.10
CA PHE A 53 -14.68 7.99 -8.23
C PHE A 53 -15.50 6.79 -7.78
N LEU A 54 -15.11 6.11 -6.68
CA LEU A 54 -15.91 5.00 -6.13
C LEU A 54 -17.26 5.47 -5.57
N GLU A 55 -17.30 6.64 -4.95
CA GLU A 55 -18.50 7.19 -4.33
C GLU A 55 -19.49 7.76 -5.36
N ARG A 56 -18.96 8.39 -6.41
CA ARG A 56 -19.72 9.16 -7.43
C ARG A 56 -19.09 8.97 -8.81
N PRO A 57 -19.12 7.74 -9.36
CA PRO A 57 -18.34 7.41 -10.55
C PRO A 57 -18.74 8.23 -11.80
N GLU A 58 -20.04 8.49 -11.99
CA GLU A 58 -20.55 9.25 -13.13
C GLU A 58 -20.09 10.71 -13.07
N ASP A 59 -20.16 11.36 -11.90
CA ASP A 59 -19.72 12.74 -11.70
C ASP A 59 -18.23 12.89 -11.99
N ILE A 60 -17.41 11.97 -11.44
CA ILE A 60 -15.96 12.02 -11.63
C ILE A 60 -15.59 11.66 -13.07
N LEU A 61 -16.26 10.68 -13.68
CA LEU A 61 -16.05 10.35 -15.10
C LEU A 61 -16.28 11.58 -15.98
N HIS A 62 -17.35 12.33 -15.71
CA HIS A 62 -17.63 13.60 -16.42
C HIS A 62 -16.50 14.63 -16.22
N VAL A 63 -16.05 14.83 -14.97
CA VAL A 63 -14.94 15.76 -14.67
C VAL A 63 -13.65 15.35 -15.37
N LEU A 64 -13.31 14.06 -15.38
CA LEU A 64 -12.13 13.55 -16.07
C LEU A 64 -12.23 13.70 -17.59
N ALA A 65 -13.42 13.54 -18.17
CA ALA A 65 -13.66 13.78 -19.59
C ALA A 65 -13.49 15.28 -19.96
N LEU A 66 -13.95 16.18 -19.10
CA LEU A 66 -13.71 17.60 -19.26
C LEU A 66 -12.21 17.93 -19.16
N LEU A 67 -11.49 17.32 -18.23
CA LEU A 67 -10.05 17.51 -18.09
C LEU A 67 -9.28 17.00 -19.31
N ASP A 68 -9.64 15.82 -19.81
CA ASP A 68 -9.02 15.19 -20.98
C ASP A 68 -9.20 16.02 -22.26
N SER A 69 -10.34 16.70 -22.38
CA SER A 69 -10.68 17.60 -23.50
C SER A 69 -10.23 19.04 -23.28
N SER A 70 -9.61 19.34 -22.14
CA SER A 70 -9.32 20.72 -21.74
C SER A 70 -8.13 21.34 -22.50
N PRO A 71 -8.06 22.69 -22.61
CA PRO A 71 -6.90 23.38 -23.15
C PRO A 71 -5.59 23.14 -22.41
N TYR A 72 -5.66 22.64 -21.18
CA TYR A 72 -4.47 22.27 -20.41
C TYR A 72 -3.69 21.13 -21.05
N ARG A 73 -4.36 20.25 -21.80
CA ARG A 73 -3.73 19.17 -22.54
C ARG A 73 -2.76 19.66 -23.62
N GLU A 74 -3.06 20.79 -24.27
CA GLU A 74 -2.23 21.38 -25.32
C GLU A 74 -1.03 22.18 -24.79
N LYS A 75 -1.09 22.62 -23.52
CA LYS A 75 -0.06 23.45 -22.87
C LYS A 75 1.04 22.68 -22.19
N GLN A 76 1.15 21.37 -22.45
CA GLN A 76 2.08 20.48 -21.78
C GLN A 76 3.53 20.72 -22.22
N GLY A 77 4.26 21.52 -21.45
CA GLY A 77 5.71 21.64 -21.50
C GLY A 77 6.35 21.13 -20.20
N PRO A 78 7.65 20.81 -20.16
CA PRO A 78 8.30 20.35 -18.94
C PRO A 78 8.29 21.44 -17.83
N PRO A 79 8.08 21.07 -16.53
CA PRO A 79 7.73 19.76 -15.99
C PRO A 79 6.28 19.38 -16.30
N HIS A 80 6.06 18.15 -16.70
CA HIS A 80 4.88 17.71 -17.44
C HIS A 80 3.67 17.46 -16.53
N PRO A 81 2.55 18.20 -16.71
CA PRO A 81 1.27 17.74 -16.20
C PRO A 81 0.87 16.49 -16.96
N ASN A 82 0.79 15.38 -16.26
CA ASN A 82 0.44 14.11 -16.88
C ASN A 82 -1.08 13.89 -16.81
N ILE A 83 -1.83 14.62 -17.65
CA ILE A 83 -3.30 14.49 -17.70
C ILE A 83 -3.71 13.04 -17.96
N ASP A 84 -2.97 12.29 -18.78
CA ASP A 84 -3.27 10.88 -19.03
C ASP A 84 -3.17 10.04 -17.75
N VAL A 85 -2.20 10.32 -16.87
CA VAL A 85 -2.09 9.64 -15.57
C VAL A 85 -3.24 10.03 -14.65
N ILE A 86 -3.65 11.30 -14.62
CA ILE A 86 -4.77 11.76 -13.80
C ILE A 86 -6.08 11.11 -14.27
N VAL A 87 -6.30 11.11 -15.58
CA VAL A 87 -7.51 10.55 -16.20
C VAL A 87 -7.61 9.04 -15.99
N ALA A 88 -6.50 8.33 -16.08
CA ALA A 88 -6.41 6.89 -15.83
C ALA A 88 -6.28 6.54 -14.33
N GLY A 89 -6.11 7.55 -13.48
CA GLY A 89 -5.80 7.44 -12.05
C GLY A 89 -6.67 6.48 -11.25
N PRO A 90 -8.01 6.52 -11.39
CA PRO A 90 -8.86 5.55 -10.69
C PRO A 90 -8.51 4.10 -11.00
N GLY A 91 -8.13 3.79 -12.23
CA GLY A 91 -7.68 2.45 -12.64
C GLY A 91 -6.36 2.04 -11.99
N TYR A 92 -5.35 2.92 -12.00
CA TYR A 92 -4.07 2.66 -11.35
C TYR A 92 -4.22 2.47 -9.85
N THR A 93 -5.01 3.32 -9.19
CA THR A 93 -5.25 3.23 -7.75
C THR A 93 -5.99 1.94 -7.39
N ALA A 94 -7.02 1.58 -8.16
CA ALA A 94 -7.77 0.34 -7.93
C ALA A 94 -6.89 -0.91 -8.11
N ALA A 95 -6.02 -0.92 -9.12
CA ALA A 95 -5.11 -2.04 -9.35
C ALA A 95 -4.07 -2.20 -8.24
N GLY A 96 -3.51 -1.08 -7.75
CA GLY A 96 -2.39 -1.08 -6.83
C GLY A 96 -2.77 -1.10 -5.34
N ARG A 97 -3.93 -0.53 -4.97
CA ARG A 97 -4.27 -0.26 -3.57
C ARG A 97 -5.56 -0.92 -3.08
N PHE A 98 -6.44 -1.35 -3.98
CA PHE A 98 -7.66 -1.99 -3.54
C PHE A 98 -7.44 -3.45 -3.20
N TYR A 99 -8.10 -3.90 -2.13
CA TYR A 99 -8.13 -5.29 -1.72
C TYR A 99 -8.73 -6.18 -2.80
N ARG A 100 -8.42 -7.46 -2.76
CA ARG A 100 -8.90 -8.42 -3.77
C ARG A 100 -10.43 -8.49 -3.81
N GLU A 101 -11.09 -8.34 -2.66
CA GLU A 101 -12.53 -8.24 -2.53
C GLU A 101 -13.05 -6.96 -3.21
N ASP A 102 -12.36 -5.84 -3.01
CA ASP A 102 -12.74 -4.53 -3.58
C ASP A 102 -12.52 -4.48 -5.10
N ARG A 103 -11.65 -5.33 -5.64
CA ARG A 103 -11.42 -5.42 -7.09
C ARG A 103 -12.66 -5.92 -7.84
N ALA A 104 -13.34 -6.94 -7.32
CA ALA A 104 -14.58 -7.43 -7.91
C ALA A 104 -15.67 -6.34 -7.90
N ASP A 105 -15.73 -5.55 -6.83
CA ASP A 105 -16.65 -4.43 -6.72
C ASP A 105 -16.28 -3.30 -7.70
N PHE A 106 -14.99 -3.03 -7.87
CA PHE A 106 -14.51 -2.05 -8.85
C PHE A 106 -14.79 -2.47 -10.29
N GLU A 107 -14.56 -3.75 -10.64
CA GLU A 107 -14.88 -4.30 -11.96
C GLU A 107 -16.40 -4.21 -12.24
N ALA A 108 -17.21 -4.58 -11.24
CA ALA A 108 -18.67 -4.47 -11.35
C ALA A 108 -19.13 -3.01 -11.49
N LEU A 109 -18.48 -2.07 -10.79
CA LEU A 109 -18.73 -0.64 -10.93
C LEU A 109 -18.41 -0.15 -12.34
N LEU A 110 -17.23 -0.51 -12.89
CA LEU A 110 -16.86 -0.14 -14.25
C LEU A 110 -17.86 -0.72 -15.29
N ASP A 111 -18.37 -1.93 -15.07
CA ASP A 111 -19.34 -2.58 -15.97
C ASP A 111 -20.74 -1.95 -15.89
N ALA A 112 -21.08 -1.37 -14.74
CA ALA A 112 -22.35 -0.70 -14.54
C ALA A 112 -22.38 0.75 -15.08
N LEU A 113 -21.21 1.34 -15.37
CA LEU A 113 -21.14 2.70 -15.89
C LEU A 113 -21.65 2.79 -17.33
N HIS A 114 -22.46 3.81 -17.57
CA HIS A 114 -23.04 4.11 -18.88
C HIS A 114 -22.67 5.52 -19.31
N PRO A 115 -21.48 5.72 -19.96
CA PRO A 115 -21.05 7.03 -20.44
C PRO A 115 -22.10 7.69 -21.35
N GLU A 116 -22.38 8.97 -21.11
CA GLU A 116 -23.35 9.73 -21.90
C GLU A 116 -22.73 10.31 -23.19
N THR A 117 -21.39 10.45 -23.21
CA THR A 117 -20.66 11.08 -24.31
C THR A 117 -19.49 10.20 -24.78
N GLU A 118 -19.04 10.44 -26.02
CA GLU A 118 -17.83 9.78 -26.56
C GLU A 118 -16.57 10.12 -25.73
N ALA A 119 -16.49 11.32 -25.16
CA ALA A 119 -15.38 11.72 -24.30
C ALA A 119 -15.36 10.93 -22.99
N GLU A 120 -16.52 10.72 -22.37
CA GLU A 120 -16.63 9.89 -21.17
C GLU A 120 -16.31 8.43 -21.47
N GLN A 121 -16.76 7.90 -22.60
CA GLN A 121 -16.41 6.55 -23.03
C GLN A 121 -14.89 6.41 -23.20
N ALA A 122 -14.22 7.37 -23.84
CA ALA A 122 -12.77 7.34 -24.01
C ALA A 122 -12.02 7.37 -22.69
N VAL A 123 -12.53 8.12 -21.70
CA VAL A 123 -11.96 8.14 -20.34
C VAL A 123 -12.20 6.82 -19.61
N LEU A 124 -13.40 6.26 -19.69
CA LEU A 124 -13.70 4.95 -19.11
C LEU A 124 -12.79 3.87 -19.70
N ASP A 125 -12.53 3.88 -21.00
CA ASP A 125 -11.62 2.95 -21.65
C ASP A 125 -10.17 3.12 -21.15
N LYS A 126 -9.72 4.36 -20.89
CA LYS A 126 -8.41 4.63 -20.29
C LYS A 126 -8.31 4.09 -18.85
N ILE A 127 -9.36 4.29 -18.04
CA ILE A 127 -9.42 3.76 -16.67
C ILE A 127 -9.36 2.23 -16.69
N ARG A 128 -10.15 1.56 -17.56
CA ARG A 128 -10.13 0.10 -17.72
C ARG A 128 -8.75 -0.39 -18.15
N THR A 129 -8.17 0.24 -19.17
CA THR A 129 -6.83 -0.13 -19.68
C THR A 129 -5.77 0.01 -18.59
N ALA A 130 -5.82 1.09 -17.81
CA ALA A 130 -4.89 1.32 -16.70
C ALA A 130 -5.06 0.26 -15.62
N TYR A 131 -6.29 -0.08 -15.26
CA TYR A 131 -6.59 -1.14 -14.31
C TYR A 131 -6.08 -2.49 -14.81
N GLU A 132 -6.50 -2.93 -15.99
CA GLU A 132 -6.14 -4.23 -16.56
C GLU A 132 -4.63 -4.40 -16.77
N SER A 133 -3.94 -3.33 -17.17
CA SER A 133 -2.47 -3.37 -17.36
C SER A 133 -1.68 -3.34 -16.06
N SER A 134 -2.28 -2.87 -14.98
CA SER A 134 -1.64 -2.73 -13.68
C SER A 134 -2.04 -3.81 -12.68
N VAL A 135 -3.22 -4.44 -12.89
CA VAL A 135 -3.61 -5.63 -12.13
C VAL A 135 -2.72 -6.78 -12.55
N THR A 136 -1.92 -7.26 -11.62
CA THR A 136 -1.26 -8.57 -11.73
C THR A 136 -1.95 -9.51 -10.76
N GLU A 137 -1.90 -10.82 -10.99
CA GLU A 137 -2.37 -11.81 -10.00
C GLU A 137 -1.67 -11.63 -8.65
N GLU A 138 -0.54 -10.95 -8.67
CA GLU A 138 0.40 -10.71 -7.59
C GLU A 138 0.51 -9.25 -7.17
N SER A 139 -0.35 -8.36 -7.69
CA SER A 139 -0.38 -6.98 -7.19
C SER A 139 -0.60 -7.00 -5.68
N PRO A 140 0.28 -6.34 -4.91
CA PRO A 140 0.26 -6.43 -3.47
C PRO A 140 -1.06 -5.89 -2.96
N ILE A 141 -1.76 -6.75 -2.26
CA ILE A 141 -2.87 -6.35 -1.43
C ILE A 141 -2.25 -5.99 -0.09
N GLU A 142 -2.63 -4.90 0.53
CA GLU A 142 -2.12 -4.59 1.88
C GLU A 142 -2.35 -5.75 2.85
N THR A 143 -3.44 -6.53 2.65
CA THR A 143 -3.72 -7.74 3.39
C THR A 143 -2.72 -8.88 3.15
N GLU A 144 -1.91 -8.86 2.08
CA GLU A 144 -0.83 -9.85 1.90
C GLU A 144 0.32 -9.63 2.85
N PHE A 145 0.57 -8.37 3.25
CA PHE A 145 1.61 -8.01 4.21
C PHE A 145 1.10 -8.11 5.64
N ALA A 146 0.67 -9.32 6.01
CA ALA A 146 0.06 -9.60 7.29
C ALA A 146 0.44 -10.99 7.80
N LEU A 147 0.15 -11.25 9.06
CA LEU A 147 0.08 -12.59 9.63
C LEU A 147 -1.33 -12.85 10.13
N ILE A 148 -1.78 -14.08 10.01
CA ILE A 148 -3.09 -14.54 10.47
C ILE A 148 -2.89 -15.39 11.73
N VAL A 149 -3.67 -15.08 12.77
CA VAL A 149 -3.80 -15.93 13.94
C VAL A 149 -4.78 -17.08 13.61
N PRO A 150 -4.35 -18.34 13.66
CA PRO A 150 -5.21 -19.47 13.34
C PRO A 150 -6.47 -19.51 14.21
N GLY A 151 -7.61 -19.74 13.55
CA GLY A 151 -8.92 -19.77 14.24
C GLY A 151 -9.56 -18.40 14.42
N GLU A 152 -8.85 -17.34 14.18
CA GLU A 152 -9.36 -15.98 14.13
C GLU A 152 -9.31 -15.46 12.68
N LYS A 153 -10.39 -14.88 12.20
CA LYS A 153 -10.42 -14.26 10.87
C LYS A 153 -9.75 -12.87 10.88
N ARG A 154 -8.69 -12.72 11.67
CA ARG A 154 -8.03 -11.42 11.86
C ARG A 154 -6.64 -11.43 11.26
N LEU A 155 -6.38 -10.38 10.49
CA LEU A 155 -5.08 -10.08 9.92
C LEU A 155 -4.31 -9.17 10.89
N LEU A 156 -3.08 -9.55 11.19
CA LEU A 156 -2.10 -8.68 11.86
C LEU A 156 -1.38 -7.89 10.76
N THR A 157 -1.71 -6.61 10.57
CA THR A 157 -1.18 -5.78 9.50
C THR A 157 -0.18 -4.74 10.01
N LEU A 158 0.74 -4.32 9.14
CA LEU A 158 1.61 -3.17 9.38
C LEU A 158 0.81 -1.86 9.33
N GLY A 159 1.30 -0.82 9.96
CA GLY A 159 0.74 0.52 9.84
C GLY A 159 0.63 1.29 11.15
N VAL A 160 -0.01 2.46 11.06
CA VAL A 160 -0.26 3.34 12.21
C VAL A 160 -1.18 2.66 13.22
N GLN A 161 -0.80 2.73 14.47
CA GLN A 161 -1.55 2.20 15.59
C GLN A 161 -2.28 3.37 16.27
N GLU A 162 -3.59 3.47 16.07
CA GLU A 162 -4.43 4.43 16.79
C GLU A 162 -4.97 3.80 18.08
N GLY A 163 -4.39 4.21 19.20
CA GLY A 163 -4.81 3.71 20.52
C GLY A 163 -4.39 2.28 20.79
N THR A 164 -5.00 1.63 21.77
CA THR A 164 -4.77 0.20 22.04
C THR A 164 -4.84 -0.62 20.77
N PHE A 165 -3.91 -1.54 20.59
CA PHE A 165 -3.73 -2.49 19.49
C PHE A 165 -4.99 -2.63 18.61
N PRO A 166 -4.93 -2.48 17.26
CA PRO A 166 -6.11 -2.38 16.40
C PRO A 166 -7.05 -3.58 16.48
N TRP A 167 -6.68 -4.60 17.23
CA TRP A 167 -7.41 -5.86 17.31
C TRP A 167 -8.07 -6.14 18.65
N GLY A 168 -8.04 -5.18 19.59
CA GLY A 168 -8.57 -5.44 20.94
C GLY A 168 -7.88 -6.64 21.61
N TYR A 169 -6.67 -7.00 21.16
CA TYR A 169 -5.78 -7.94 21.80
C TYR A 169 -4.95 -7.15 22.79
N GLU A 170 -5.13 -7.41 24.06
CA GLU A 170 -4.05 -7.28 25.02
C GLU A 170 -3.03 -8.37 24.67
N LEU A 171 -2.18 -8.12 23.68
CA LEU A 171 -0.98 -8.92 23.51
C LEU A 171 -0.13 -8.63 24.74
N GLU A 172 -0.21 -9.49 25.73
CA GLU A 172 0.73 -9.49 26.86
C GLU A 172 2.12 -9.78 26.28
N GLY A 173 2.84 -8.71 25.95
CA GLY A 173 4.18 -8.79 25.39
C GLY A 173 5.21 -8.18 26.33
N THR A 174 6.43 -8.67 26.22
CA THR A 174 7.59 -8.12 26.95
C THR A 174 8.40 -7.27 25.98
N VAL A 175 8.64 -6.00 26.31
CA VAL A 175 9.56 -5.14 25.54
C VAL A 175 10.97 -5.71 25.68
N THR A 176 11.54 -6.16 24.57
CA THR A 176 12.87 -6.79 24.52
C THR A 176 13.96 -5.83 24.04
N TYR A 177 13.58 -4.77 23.35
CA TYR A 177 14.50 -3.75 22.86
C TYR A 177 13.84 -2.36 22.90
N THR A 178 14.64 -1.35 23.19
CA THR A 178 14.29 0.06 23.01
C THR A 178 15.55 0.82 22.65
N GLY A 179 15.55 1.53 21.54
CA GLY A 179 16.73 2.28 21.08
C GLY A 179 16.38 3.28 20.00
N PRO A 180 17.38 4.06 19.54
CA PRO A 180 17.18 5.00 18.45
C PRO A 180 16.90 4.25 17.15
N GLY A 181 15.87 4.68 16.41
CA GLY A 181 15.65 4.32 15.02
C GLY A 181 16.57 5.12 14.10
N ASP A 182 16.97 4.55 12.97
CA ASP A 182 17.87 5.21 12.03
C ASP A 182 17.19 6.40 11.31
N THR A 183 15.88 6.34 11.12
CA THR A 183 15.12 7.33 10.34
C THR A 183 13.94 7.95 11.13
N TYR A 184 13.32 7.24 12.06
CA TYR A 184 12.02 7.61 12.65
C TYR A 184 11.98 7.52 14.18
N GLY A 185 12.84 8.24 14.86
CA GLY A 185 12.70 8.41 16.31
C GLY A 185 13.11 7.15 17.11
N THR A 186 12.27 6.73 18.04
CA THR A 186 12.56 5.56 18.89
C THR A 186 11.93 4.30 18.33
N VAL A 187 12.71 3.24 18.23
CA VAL A 187 12.24 1.89 17.88
C VAL A 187 12.16 1.04 19.15
N TYR A 188 11.10 0.25 19.27
CA TYR A 188 11.01 -0.77 20.30
C TYR A 188 10.45 -2.09 19.75
N GLU A 189 10.91 -3.20 20.31
CA GLU A 189 10.47 -4.54 19.95
C GLU A 189 9.73 -5.17 21.12
N VAL A 190 8.66 -5.91 20.80
CA VAL A 190 7.80 -6.59 21.75
C VAL A 190 7.78 -8.09 21.43
N ASP A 191 8.09 -8.93 22.40
CA ASP A 191 7.97 -10.39 22.33
C ASP A 191 6.63 -10.81 22.92
N CYS A 192 5.77 -11.38 22.08
CA CYS A 192 4.45 -11.89 22.44
C CYS A 192 4.40 -13.43 22.38
N GLY A 193 5.53 -14.10 22.58
CA GLY A 193 5.64 -15.56 22.53
C GLY A 193 5.84 -16.07 21.10
N ASN A 194 4.78 -16.43 20.39
CA ASN A 194 4.85 -16.90 19.00
C ASN A 194 4.97 -15.79 17.94
N LEU A 195 4.91 -14.53 18.38
CA LEU A 195 4.95 -13.34 17.53
C LEU A 195 5.91 -12.31 18.11
N ARG A 196 6.70 -11.69 17.28
CA ARG A 196 7.45 -10.49 17.62
C ARG A 196 6.99 -9.32 16.75
N LEU A 197 6.93 -8.16 17.40
CA LEU A 197 6.48 -6.90 16.82
C LEU A 197 7.60 -5.88 16.93
N ALA A 198 7.79 -5.04 15.90
CA ALA A 198 8.67 -3.90 16.00
C ALA A 198 7.93 -2.62 15.58
N TYR A 199 8.05 -1.61 16.44
CA TYR A 199 7.40 -0.32 16.31
C TYR A 199 8.43 0.78 16.16
N SER A 200 8.10 1.79 15.35
CA SER A 200 8.73 3.10 15.41
C SER A 200 7.78 4.12 16.03
N VAL A 201 8.34 5.05 16.80
CA VAL A 201 7.58 6.14 17.44
C VAL A 201 8.02 7.45 16.83
N SER A 202 7.08 8.18 16.24
CA SER A 202 7.34 9.51 15.71
C SER A 202 7.76 10.46 16.83
N PRO A 203 8.85 11.22 16.67
CA PRO A 203 9.30 12.17 17.68
C PRO A 203 8.36 13.38 17.82
N ASP A 204 7.57 13.69 16.80
CA ASP A 204 6.78 14.92 16.72
C ASP A 204 5.40 14.77 17.39
N ASP A 205 4.74 13.63 17.19
CA ASP A 205 3.35 13.42 17.64
C ASP A 205 3.15 12.16 18.48
N SER A 206 4.22 11.41 18.73
CA SER A 206 4.19 10.13 19.46
C SER A 206 3.33 9.06 18.77
N THR A 207 3.07 9.19 17.48
CA THR A 207 2.37 8.16 16.69
C THR A 207 3.22 6.91 16.63
N GLU A 208 2.61 5.77 16.94
CA GLU A 208 3.24 4.45 16.85
C GLU A 208 2.95 3.84 15.49
N TYR A 209 4.00 3.41 14.80
CA TYR A 209 3.91 2.72 13.53
C TYR A 209 4.48 1.31 13.66
N LEU A 210 3.65 0.29 13.47
CA LEU A 210 4.08 -1.10 13.42
C LEU A 210 4.71 -1.38 12.06
N PHE A 211 6.03 -1.49 12.01
CA PHE A 211 6.75 -1.68 10.74
C PHE A 211 7.23 -3.12 10.52
N ARG A 212 7.20 -3.99 11.55
CA ARG A 212 7.62 -5.38 11.43
C ARG A 212 6.76 -6.32 12.27
N LEU A 213 6.40 -7.44 11.67
CA LEU A 213 5.79 -8.62 12.29
C LEU A 213 6.65 -9.83 11.99
N SER A 214 6.97 -10.67 12.97
CA SER A 214 7.69 -11.91 12.69
C SER A 214 7.20 -13.09 13.53
N THR A 215 7.21 -14.28 12.93
CA THR A 215 6.99 -15.57 13.60
C THR A 215 8.09 -16.55 13.22
N SER A 216 8.40 -17.50 14.09
CA SER A 216 9.46 -18.48 13.85
C SER A 216 9.19 -19.78 14.61
N THR A 217 9.70 -20.90 14.08
CA THR A 217 9.73 -22.18 14.81
C THR A 217 10.54 -22.12 16.10
N HIS A 218 11.41 -21.11 16.23
CA HIS A 218 12.22 -20.89 17.43
C HIS A 218 11.48 -20.11 18.53
N TYR A 219 10.29 -19.58 18.24
CA TYR A 219 9.48 -18.86 19.21
C TYR A 219 8.59 -19.84 20.01
N ASP A 220 8.05 -19.37 21.12
CA ASP A 220 7.08 -20.14 21.88
C ASP A 220 5.80 -20.36 21.06
N GLN A 221 5.50 -21.61 20.72
CA GLN A 221 4.34 -21.96 19.90
C GLN A 221 3.06 -22.19 20.72
N SER A 222 3.08 -21.91 22.02
CA SER A 222 1.91 -22.08 22.90
C SER A 222 0.71 -21.24 22.48
N GLY A 223 0.94 -20.09 21.81
CA GLY A 223 -0.07 -19.20 21.24
C GLY A 223 -0.63 -19.64 19.88
N GLY A 224 -0.21 -20.80 19.36
CA GLY A 224 -0.58 -21.29 18.03
C GLY A 224 0.39 -20.81 16.93
N THR A 225 0.31 -21.47 15.78
CA THR A 225 1.17 -21.19 14.62
C THR A 225 0.55 -20.12 13.76
N LEU A 226 1.26 -19.02 13.52
CA LEU A 226 0.83 -17.96 12.61
C LEU A 226 1.11 -18.35 11.16
N CYS A 227 0.28 -17.86 10.25
CA CYS A 227 0.47 -18.05 8.81
C CYS A 227 0.33 -16.73 8.04
N THR A 228 0.86 -16.74 6.82
CA THR A 228 0.57 -15.67 5.86
C THR A 228 -0.88 -15.74 5.38
N PRO A 229 -1.43 -14.68 4.75
CA PRO A 229 -2.77 -14.70 4.17
C PRO A 229 -2.97 -15.78 3.11
N ARG A 230 -1.90 -16.19 2.42
CA ARG A 230 -1.93 -17.31 1.46
C ARG A 230 -1.82 -18.68 2.12
N GLY A 231 -1.78 -18.76 3.45
CA GLY A 231 -1.76 -20.01 4.22
C GLY A 231 -0.40 -20.67 4.39
N LEU A 232 0.70 -19.95 4.15
CA LEU A 232 2.04 -20.47 4.41
C LEU A 232 2.38 -20.38 5.91
N TYR A 233 2.83 -21.49 6.50
CA TYR A 233 3.25 -21.61 7.90
C TYR A 233 4.75 -21.87 8.00
N CYS A 234 5.35 -21.51 9.12
CA CYS A 234 6.65 -22.09 9.49
C CYS A 234 6.53 -23.61 9.61
N GLY A 235 7.51 -24.32 9.06
CA GLY A 235 7.51 -25.78 8.96
C GLY A 235 7.18 -26.30 7.54
N TYR A 236 6.72 -25.46 6.62
CA TYR A 236 6.53 -25.85 5.21
C TYR A 236 7.87 -25.94 4.47
N SER A 237 7.94 -26.84 3.48
CA SER A 237 9.14 -26.99 2.65
C SER A 237 9.34 -25.79 1.72
N LEU A 238 10.58 -25.59 1.29
CA LEU A 238 10.91 -24.59 0.25
C LEU A 238 10.07 -24.79 -1.02
N ALA A 239 9.85 -26.04 -1.46
CA ALA A 239 9.01 -26.30 -2.63
C ALA A 239 7.57 -25.81 -2.44
N HIS A 240 7.04 -25.88 -1.22
CA HIS A 240 5.69 -25.37 -0.92
C HIS A 240 5.66 -23.83 -0.85
N LEU A 241 6.75 -23.21 -0.38
CA LEU A 241 6.92 -21.75 -0.48
C LEU A 241 6.88 -21.32 -1.96
N GLU A 242 7.63 -21.95 -2.82
CA GLU A 242 7.70 -21.64 -4.26
C GLU A 242 6.35 -21.84 -4.97
N GLU A 243 5.54 -22.80 -4.52
CA GLU A 243 4.18 -23.01 -5.02
C GLU A 243 3.23 -21.86 -4.63
N ILE A 244 3.27 -21.42 -3.37
CA ILE A 244 2.36 -20.39 -2.82
C ILE A 244 2.83 -18.98 -3.21
N TYR A 245 4.14 -18.76 -3.19
CA TYR A 245 4.80 -17.48 -3.49
C TYR A 245 5.78 -17.64 -4.65
N SER A 246 5.25 -17.92 -5.85
CA SER A 246 6.03 -18.25 -7.06
C SER A 246 7.03 -17.17 -7.50
N HIS A 247 6.87 -15.94 -7.01
CA HIS A 247 7.76 -14.80 -7.28
C HIS A 247 8.62 -14.40 -6.08
N ALA A 248 8.64 -15.19 -5.01
CA ALA A 248 9.65 -15.02 -3.97
C ALA A 248 11.04 -15.33 -4.56
N VAL A 249 11.98 -14.41 -4.37
CA VAL A 249 13.33 -14.50 -4.93
C VAL A 249 14.34 -14.71 -3.82
N GLU A 250 15.25 -15.66 -3.99
CA GLU A 250 16.35 -15.86 -3.07
C GLU A 250 17.22 -14.60 -2.98
N LEU A 251 17.45 -14.11 -1.78
CA LEU A 251 18.27 -12.93 -1.53
C LEU A 251 19.75 -13.26 -1.73
N ALA A 252 20.31 -12.76 -2.83
CA ALA A 252 21.71 -13.02 -3.18
C ALA A 252 22.67 -12.43 -2.13
N GLY A 253 23.59 -13.25 -1.65
CA GLY A 253 24.58 -12.85 -0.66
C GLY A 253 24.07 -12.77 0.78
N PHE A 254 22.87 -13.30 1.05
CA PHE A 254 22.38 -13.47 2.41
C PHE A 254 23.37 -14.23 3.28
N GLN A 255 23.65 -13.74 4.47
CA GLN A 255 24.52 -14.37 5.44
C GLN A 255 23.86 -14.34 6.81
N SER A 256 23.74 -15.48 7.43
CA SER A 256 23.19 -15.62 8.79
C SER A 256 23.83 -16.84 9.48
N ASP A 257 24.03 -16.74 10.79
CA ASP A 257 24.46 -17.87 11.62
C ASP A 257 23.30 -18.84 11.94
N THR A 258 22.07 -18.45 11.63
CA THR A 258 20.84 -19.16 12.03
C THR A 258 20.10 -19.76 10.83
N TYR A 259 20.17 -19.13 9.68
CA TYR A 259 19.41 -19.51 8.50
C TYR A 259 20.32 -19.76 7.29
N ASP A 260 19.98 -20.76 6.47
CA ASP A 260 20.75 -21.13 5.28
C ASP A 260 20.48 -20.21 4.10
N ALA A 261 19.22 -19.72 3.97
CA ALA A 261 18.78 -18.82 2.91
C ALA A 261 17.65 -17.91 3.37
N CYS A 262 17.44 -16.83 2.62
CA CYS A 262 16.29 -15.94 2.76
C CYS A 262 15.65 -15.75 1.39
N TYR A 263 14.34 -15.93 1.30
CA TYR A 263 13.54 -15.64 0.11
C TYR A 263 12.67 -14.44 0.38
N VAL A 264 12.61 -13.49 -0.54
CA VAL A 264 11.86 -12.25 -0.38
C VAL A 264 10.76 -12.18 -1.43
N TYR A 265 9.53 -11.98 -0.98
CA TYR A 265 8.37 -11.67 -1.79
C TYR A 265 8.09 -10.17 -1.72
N GLU A 266 8.33 -9.47 -2.83
CA GLU A 266 8.22 -8.02 -2.98
C GLU A 266 7.53 -7.68 -4.31
N PRO A 267 6.21 -7.89 -4.43
CA PRO A 267 5.50 -7.78 -5.70
C PRO A 267 5.32 -6.35 -6.22
N GLY A 268 5.49 -5.36 -5.36
CA GLY A 268 5.28 -3.94 -5.71
C GLY A 268 6.52 -3.21 -6.21
N GLY A 269 7.68 -3.85 -6.21
CA GLY A 269 8.96 -3.19 -6.48
C GLY A 269 9.24 -2.04 -5.50
N LEU A 270 10.16 -1.14 -5.86
CA LEU A 270 10.61 -0.04 -4.99
C LEU A 270 9.52 0.98 -4.57
N ALA A 271 8.35 0.95 -5.21
CA ALA A 271 7.24 1.83 -4.85
C ALA A 271 6.50 1.40 -3.57
N TYR A 272 6.66 0.13 -3.18
CA TYR A 272 6.08 -0.43 -1.97
C TYR A 272 7.22 -0.92 -1.09
N CYS A 273 7.43 -0.26 0.02
CA CYS A 273 8.46 -0.65 0.97
C CYS A 273 8.13 -1.94 1.74
N LYS A 274 6.93 -2.50 1.54
CA LYS A 274 6.45 -3.71 2.23
C LYS A 274 6.90 -4.98 1.52
N HIS A 275 7.39 -5.94 2.29
CA HIS A 275 7.79 -7.26 1.78
C HIS A 275 7.52 -8.36 2.81
N ILE A 276 7.58 -9.60 2.35
CA ILE A 276 7.59 -10.80 3.22
C ILE A 276 8.92 -11.51 3.00
N ALA A 277 9.68 -11.70 4.07
CA ALA A 277 10.90 -12.49 4.07
C ALA A 277 10.63 -13.87 4.69
N PHE A 278 11.07 -14.90 3.99
CA PHE A 278 10.98 -16.30 4.42
C PHE A 278 12.39 -16.81 4.67
N TYR A 279 12.68 -17.18 5.91
CA TYR A 279 13.99 -17.70 6.31
C TYR A 279 13.96 -19.21 6.30
N ILE A 280 14.94 -19.81 5.64
CA ILE A 280 15.02 -21.24 5.38
C ILE A 280 16.15 -21.86 6.21
N THR A 281 15.88 -23.00 6.81
CA THR A 281 16.89 -23.88 7.43
C THR A 281 16.56 -25.30 7.04
N ASP A 282 17.57 -26.06 6.56
CA ASP A 282 17.43 -27.47 6.10
C ASP A 282 16.29 -27.64 5.06
N GLY A 283 16.09 -26.65 4.18
CA GLY A 283 15.05 -26.68 3.15
C GLY A 283 13.61 -26.45 3.64
N VAL A 284 13.46 -25.95 4.87
CA VAL A 284 12.18 -25.69 5.51
C VAL A 284 12.07 -24.22 5.90
N VAL A 285 10.90 -23.62 5.75
CA VAL A 285 10.59 -22.27 6.23
C VAL A 285 10.58 -22.28 7.75
N THR A 286 11.57 -21.67 8.38
CA THR A 286 11.73 -21.64 9.84
C THR A 286 11.34 -20.31 10.47
N ALA A 287 11.33 -19.23 9.68
CA ALA A 287 10.77 -17.94 10.11
C ALA A 287 10.10 -17.22 8.96
N ILE A 288 9.09 -16.42 9.29
CA ILE A 288 8.36 -15.53 8.38
C ILE A 288 8.40 -14.13 9.00
N GLN A 289 8.80 -13.15 8.21
CA GLN A 289 8.81 -11.74 8.60
C GLN A 289 8.08 -10.90 7.58
N VAL A 290 7.14 -10.11 8.04
CA VAL A 290 6.45 -9.09 7.27
C VAL A 290 7.00 -7.75 7.71
N GLU A 291 7.52 -6.96 6.79
CA GLU A 291 8.21 -5.73 7.12
C GLU A 291 7.91 -4.62 6.11
N ASP A 292 7.89 -3.40 6.61
CA ASP A 292 7.92 -2.18 5.82
C ASP A 292 9.34 -1.60 5.85
N LEU A 293 10.03 -1.63 4.70
CA LEU A 293 11.43 -1.20 4.57
C LEU A 293 11.66 0.31 4.72
N MET A 294 10.64 1.10 4.97
CA MET A 294 10.83 2.54 5.21
C MET A 294 11.89 2.82 6.28
N ASP A 295 12.24 1.84 7.10
CA ASP A 295 13.29 1.96 8.13
C ASP A 295 14.65 1.31 7.73
N GLY A 296 14.84 0.89 6.48
CA GLY A 296 16.15 0.62 5.87
C GLY A 296 16.96 -0.56 6.42
N ARG A 297 16.43 -1.38 7.31
CA ARG A 297 17.14 -2.51 7.90
C ARG A 297 16.72 -3.83 7.28
N LEU A 298 17.47 -4.28 6.29
CA LEU A 298 17.55 -5.71 6.02
C LEU A 298 18.22 -6.36 7.24
N LEU A 299 17.58 -7.38 7.79
CA LEU A 299 18.16 -8.17 8.86
C LEU A 299 19.49 -8.78 8.39
N GLY A 300 20.58 -8.35 8.99
CA GLY A 300 21.88 -9.00 8.91
C GLY A 300 21.95 -10.14 9.94
#